data_97b0c23b36e0170a44a7926fbb34e4ad
#
_entry.id   97b0c23b36e0170a44a7926fbb34e4ad
#
_cell.length_a   1.000
_cell.length_b   1.000
_cell.length_c   1.000
_cell.angle_alpha   90.00
_cell.angle_beta   90.00
_cell.angle_gamma   90.00
#
_symmetry.space_group_name_H-M   'P 1'
#
loop_
_entity.id
_entity.type
_entity.pdbx_description
1 polymer ?
#
loop_
_entity_poly.entity_id
_entity_poly.type
_entity_poly.pdbx_seq_one_letter_code
_entity_poly.pdbx_strand_id
1 'polypeptide(L)'
;MDRKLSAILAADVVGYSALMERDEAGTFERLRARRQELFEPEIARHHGQIFKLIGDGMLAEFGSVVDAVECAASLQRGLAERNAAVPGDQRIQVRIGINLGEVIVEGEDRYGEGVNVAARLQQLADPGGICVSGKVAREVEKKLAFGFEPMGEQKVKNIAEPVQAFRVLLEGQARRQPARPSPERWVWAAAVLPLLILVLAGTIWHFWPAATVSGKPLVAVLPFDNYGGDAATGRLADGLTEDIITDLAGFPEFQVIARNSTEQYRDRPVTPNEVGEALGAGFVVEGSIQRQSDRVRITAQLVDARTGKHLWSHRWDRPDDDLFAIQIEISAQISNRLGGGAGLVQEAGRITAHRKPPENLNAYELYLLGTEKLEQVNQADAEEAVRLLTRAVELDPGLARAWVELSHSHGVLIGFGVDPDKNRALSAAAAERAVQLDPSDAEAHAVYATILGDRGEFERAKAEFDTALRLAPGQFEVLTFYIDWASTSGEPERTAELVDKAVSLNPGFPMWSARIFTHAYFMAGRYEDALRMLGRLTPENYARKHWVMRSGALAALGRTEEAKVAVTDALRRFPNLSVEGFVNIPGFNEAERQRLIETMRLVGFPDCAKAEELAEIKRPLRLPECATQ
;
A
#
# COMPACT_ATOMS: atom_id res chain seq x y z
N MET A 1 -28.36 -22.35 -8.43
CA MET A 1 -28.09 -21.53 -7.22
C MET A 1 -29.39 -21.41 -6.48
N ASP A 2 -29.49 -22.01 -5.30
CA ASP A 2 -30.72 -21.94 -4.50
C ASP A 2 -30.73 -20.63 -3.73
N ARG A 3 -31.81 -19.84 -3.92
CA ARG A 3 -32.06 -18.61 -3.17
C ARG A 3 -33.15 -18.86 -2.15
N LYS A 4 -32.94 -18.33 -0.95
CA LYS A 4 -33.97 -18.36 0.09
C LYS A 4 -34.01 -17.07 0.89
N LEU A 5 -35.14 -16.75 1.47
CA LEU A 5 -35.29 -15.66 2.41
C LEU A 5 -34.91 -16.15 3.81
N SER A 6 -33.96 -15.51 4.46
CA SER A 6 -33.48 -15.89 5.78
C SER A 6 -33.18 -14.68 6.66
N ALA A 7 -33.30 -14.84 7.96
CA ALA A 7 -32.81 -13.89 8.92
C ALA A 7 -31.34 -14.20 9.22
N ILE A 8 -30.47 -13.21 8.97
CA ILE A 8 -29.02 -13.32 9.20
C ILE A 8 -28.63 -12.50 10.41
N LEU A 9 -27.93 -13.14 11.33
CA LEU A 9 -27.30 -12.53 12.49
C LEU A 9 -25.80 -12.45 12.25
N ALA A 10 -25.25 -11.25 12.33
CA ALA A 10 -23.81 -10.99 12.34
C ALA A 10 -23.40 -10.51 13.73
N ALA A 11 -22.35 -11.09 14.29
CA ALA A 11 -21.80 -10.71 15.59
C ALA A 11 -20.29 -10.53 15.49
N ASP A 12 -19.72 -9.57 16.25
CA ASP A 12 -18.31 -9.23 16.23
C ASP A 12 -17.86 -8.71 17.60
N VAL A 13 -16.60 -8.98 17.98
CA VAL A 13 -16.07 -8.60 19.30
C VAL A 13 -15.54 -7.17 19.25
N VAL A 14 -15.95 -6.37 20.21
CA VAL A 14 -15.51 -4.97 20.31
C VAL A 14 -14.05 -4.87 20.77
N GLY A 15 -13.21 -4.26 19.94
CA GLY A 15 -11.81 -4.01 20.28
C GLY A 15 -10.96 -5.28 20.40
N TYR A 16 -11.26 -6.31 19.63
CA TYR A 16 -10.56 -7.60 19.68
C TYR A 16 -9.04 -7.46 19.53
N SER A 17 -8.56 -6.68 18.57
CA SER A 17 -7.11 -6.44 18.37
C SER A 17 -6.45 -5.89 19.65
N ALA A 18 -7.06 -4.93 20.31
CA ALA A 18 -6.54 -4.35 21.56
C ALA A 18 -6.57 -5.33 22.75
N LEU A 19 -7.54 -6.27 22.77
CA LEU A 19 -7.57 -7.35 23.75
C LEU A 19 -6.46 -8.37 23.50
N MET A 20 -6.20 -8.71 22.23
CA MET A 20 -5.14 -9.60 21.80
C MET A 20 -3.74 -9.02 22.07
N GLU A 21 -3.51 -7.74 21.82
CA GLU A 21 -2.25 -7.06 22.12
C GLU A 21 -1.88 -7.11 23.61
N ARG A 22 -2.89 -7.10 24.50
CA ARG A 22 -2.67 -7.12 25.96
C ARG A 22 -2.47 -8.51 26.52
N ASP A 23 -3.22 -9.48 26.04
CA ASP A 23 -3.22 -10.88 26.52
C ASP A 23 -3.74 -11.78 25.40
N GLU A 24 -2.88 -12.18 24.50
CA GLU A 24 -3.21 -12.99 23.32
C GLU A 24 -3.80 -14.36 23.72
N ALA A 25 -3.06 -15.11 24.52
CA ALA A 25 -3.47 -16.46 24.93
C ALA A 25 -4.76 -16.44 25.75
N GLY A 26 -4.86 -15.54 26.75
CA GLY A 26 -6.04 -15.45 27.59
C GLY A 26 -7.27 -14.92 26.84
N THR A 27 -7.11 -13.99 25.89
CA THR A 27 -8.21 -13.48 25.07
C THR A 27 -8.74 -14.55 24.13
N PHE A 28 -7.83 -15.29 23.48
CA PHE A 28 -8.20 -16.40 22.61
C PHE A 28 -8.99 -17.49 23.37
N GLU A 29 -8.50 -17.93 24.53
CA GLU A 29 -9.18 -18.92 25.37
C GLU A 29 -10.54 -18.41 25.88
N ARG A 30 -10.62 -17.16 26.32
CA ARG A 30 -11.91 -16.57 26.74
C ARG A 30 -12.93 -16.52 25.59
N LEU A 31 -12.51 -16.09 24.39
CA LEU A 31 -13.41 -16.05 23.24
C LEU A 31 -13.86 -17.45 22.83
N ARG A 32 -12.95 -18.42 22.82
CA ARG A 32 -13.25 -19.83 22.55
C ARG A 32 -14.27 -20.39 23.55
N ALA A 33 -14.06 -20.13 24.84
CA ALA A 33 -15.00 -20.54 25.88
C ALA A 33 -16.39 -19.89 25.68
N ARG A 34 -16.45 -18.56 25.38
CA ARG A 34 -17.71 -17.87 25.09
C ARG A 34 -18.43 -18.44 23.88
N ARG A 35 -17.68 -18.86 22.85
CA ARG A 35 -18.25 -19.50 21.66
C ARG A 35 -18.88 -20.84 22.01
N GLN A 36 -18.17 -21.70 22.68
CA GLN A 36 -18.61 -23.06 23.01
C GLN A 36 -19.70 -23.10 24.10
N GLU A 37 -19.61 -22.23 25.13
CA GLU A 37 -20.47 -22.26 26.29
C GLU A 37 -21.70 -21.35 26.19
N LEU A 38 -21.71 -20.41 25.25
CA LEU A 38 -22.81 -19.44 25.11
C LEU A 38 -23.30 -19.34 23.67
N PHE A 39 -22.44 -19.04 22.68
CA PHE A 39 -22.90 -18.69 21.33
C PHE A 39 -23.50 -19.92 20.63
N GLU A 40 -22.77 -21.01 20.54
CA GLU A 40 -23.23 -22.22 19.88
C GLU A 40 -24.50 -22.79 20.52
N PRO A 41 -24.61 -22.94 21.86
CA PRO A 41 -25.81 -23.42 22.51
C PRO A 41 -27.04 -22.51 22.34
N GLU A 42 -26.87 -21.18 22.47
CA GLU A 42 -27.99 -20.25 22.34
C GLU A 42 -28.48 -20.16 20.89
N ILE A 43 -27.58 -20.16 19.90
CA ILE A 43 -27.95 -20.18 18.49
C ILE A 43 -28.72 -21.45 18.16
N ALA A 44 -28.25 -22.61 18.60
CA ALA A 44 -28.95 -23.89 18.40
C ALA A 44 -30.31 -23.93 19.12
N ARG A 45 -30.40 -23.38 20.34
CA ARG A 45 -31.64 -23.31 21.12
C ARG A 45 -32.73 -22.49 20.43
N HIS A 46 -32.33 -21.45 19.68
CA HIS A 46 -33.21 -20.60 18.88
C HIS A 46 -33.29 -21.05 17.41
N HIS A 47 -33.05 -22.33 17.11
CA HIS A 47 -33.14 -22.92 15.78
C HIS A 47 -32.27 -22.25 14.72
N GLY A 48 -31.16 -21.60 15.13
CA GLY A 48 -30.17 -21.00 14.24
C GLY A 48 -29.05 -21.97 13.89
N GLN A 49 -28.35 -21.66 12.83
CA GLN A 49 -27.15 -22.38 12.39
C GLN A 49 -26.00 -21.38 12.12
N ILE A 50 -24.84 -21.57 12.75
CA ILE A 50 -23.63 -20.86 12.39
C ILE A 50 -23.13 -21.40 11.05
N PHE A 51 -22.96 -20.55 10.06
CA PHE A 51 -22.46 -20.95 8.75
C PHE A 51 -21.10 -20.38 8.43
N LYS A 52 -20.64 -19.36 9.19
CA LYS A 52 -19.31 -18.78 8.96
C LYS A 52 -18.71 -18.17 10.22
N LEU A 53 -17.40 -18.41 10.41
CA LEU A 53 -16.57 -17.74 11.40
C LEU A 53 -15.52 -16.92 10.67
N ILE A 54 -15.36 -15.65 11.02
CA ILE A 54 -14.43 -14.71 10.36
C ILE A 54 -13.65 -14.00 11.46
N GLY A 55 -12.44 -14.48 11.77
CA GLY A 55 -11.64 -13.93 12.86
C GLY A 55 -12.38 -14.07 14.21
N ASP A 56 -12.64 -12.92 14.83
CA ASP A 56 -13.44 -12.78 16.07
C ASP A 56 -14.95 -12.66 15.82
N GLY A 57 -15.36 -12.54 14.55
CA GLY A 57 -16.75 -12.43 14.13
C GLY A 57 -17.41 -13.75 13.78
N MET A 58 -18.74 -13.74 13.74
CA MET A 58 -19.57 -14.89 13.48
C MET A 58 -20.81 -14.51 12.67
N LEU A 59 -21.20 -15.39 11.75
CA LEU A 59 -22.44 -15.29 10.99
C LEU A 59 -23.32 -16.51 11.25
N ALA A 60 -24.59 -16.25 11.59
CA ALA A 60 -25.58 -17.30 11.81
C ALA A 60 -26.86 -17.03 11.01
N GLU A 61 -27.50 -18.10 10.57
CA GLU A 61 -28.76 -18.10 9.83
C GLU A 61 -29.89 -18.60 10.69
N PHE A 62 -31.07 -17.97 10.55
CA PHE A 62 -32.31 -18.37 11.22
C PHE A 62 -33.48 -18.44 10.21
N GLY A 63 -34.34 -19.43 10.36
CA GLY A 63 -35.57 -19.51 9.58
C GLY A 63 -36.64 -18.51 10.06
N SER A 64 -36.48 -17.94 11.25
CA SER A 64 -37.42 -17.01 11.89
C SER A 64 -36.69 -15.74 12.35
N VAL A 65 -37.26 -14.59 12.00
CA VAL A 65 -36.77 -13.29 12.48
C VAL A 65 -36.92 -13.13 14.00
N VAL A 66 -37.99 -13.73 14.55
CA VAL A 66 -38.28 -13.72 16.00
C VAL A 66 -37.16 -14.46 16.73
N ASP A 67 -36.84 -15.68 16.27
CA ASP A 67 -35.79 -16.50 16.86
C ASP A 67 -34.43 -15.80 16.80
N ALA A 68 -34.13 -15.12 15.69
CA ALA A 68 -32.88 -14.38 15.54
C ALA A 68 -32.74 -13.21 16.56
N VAL A 69 -33.82 -12.44 16.78
CA VAL A 69 -33.83 -11.33 17.73
C VAL A 69 -33.83 -11.82 19.18
N GLU A 70 -34.58 -12.87 19.52
CA GLU A 70 -34.55 -13.48 20.85
C GLU A 70 -33.18 -14.08 21.17
N CYS A 71 -32.57 -14.78 20.20
CA CYS A 71 -31.21 -15.28 20.33
C CYS A 71 -30.22 -14.15 20.62
N ALA A 72 -30.24 -13.06 19.85
CA ALA A 72 -29.37 -11.91 20.05
C ALA A 72 -29.55 -11.31 21.46
N ALA A 73 -30.80 -11.18 21.93
CA ALA A 73 -31.10 -10.69 23.28
C ALA A 73 -30.57 -11.62 24.37
N SER A 74 -30.72 -12.94 24.19
CA SER A 74 -30.15 -13.96 25.09
C SER A 74 -28.63 -13.94 25.12
N LEU A 75 -27.99 -13.82 23.97
CA LEU A 75 -26.52 -13.68 23.87
C LEU A 75 -26.02 -12.44 24.63
N GLN A 76 -26.65 -11.28 24.45
CA GLN A 76 -26.22 -10.04 25.14
C GLN A 76 -26.43 -10.14 26.66
N ARG A 77 -27.53 -10.73 27.13
CA ARG A 77 -27.75 -11.00 28.55
C ARG A 77 -26.72 -11.99 29.13
N GLY A 78 -26.50 -13.10 28.46
CA GLY A 78 -25.52 -14.10 28.88
C GLY A 78 -24.08 -13.58 28.89
N LEU A 79 -23.71 -12.66 27.98
CA LEU A 79 -22.43 -11.96 28.00
C LEU A 79 -22.34 -10.97 29.16
N ALA A 80 -23.40 -10.18 29.42
CA ALA A 80 -23.45 -9.23 30.52
C ALA A 80 -23.26 -9.93 31.88
N GLU A 81 -23.93 -11.06 32.11
CA GLU A 81 -23.81 -11.88 33.31
C GLU A 81 -22.37 -12.39 33.49
N ARG A 82 -21.75 -12.94 32.42
CA ARG A 82 -20.39 -13.44 32.48
C ARG A 82 -19.32 -12.37 32.61
N ASN A 83 -19.61 -11.15 32.14
CA ASN A 83 -18.76 -9.99 32.28
C ASN A 83 -18.87 -9.28 33.63
N ALA A 84 -19.89 -9.58 34.45
CA ALA A 84 -20.13 -8.90 35.72
C ALA A 84 -18.94 -9.00 36.70
N ALA A 85 -18.28 -10.17 36.76
CA ALA A 85 -17.12 -10.42 37.59
C ALA A 85 -15.75 -10.20 36.88
N VAL A 86 -15.74 -9.76 35.60
CA VAL A 86 -14.53 -9.59 34.81
C VAL A 86 -14.10 -8.12 34.82
N PRO A 87 -12.79 -7.80 35.05
CA PRO A 87 -12.27 -6.45 34.92
C PRO A 87 -12.67 -5.79 33.59
N GLY A 88 -12.91 -4.48 33.61
CA GLY A 88 -13.48 -3.76 32.46
C GLY A 88 -12.67 -3.88 31.17
N ASP A 89 -11.35 -3.93 31.30
CA ASP A 89 -10.36 -4.04 30.22
C ASP A 89 -10.18 -5.47 29.66
N GLN A 90 -10.79 -6.46 30.31
CA GLN A 90 -10.77 -7.87 29.89
C GLN A 90 -12.15 -8.40 29.45
N ARG A 91 -13.19 -7.53 29.47
CA ARG A 91 -14.56 -7.91 29.12
C ARG A 91 -14.68 -8.15 27.63
N ILE A 92 -15.32 -9.26 27.27
CA ILE A 92 -15.71 -9.53 25.88
C ILE A 92 -17.10 -8.92 25.66
N GLN A 93 -17.16 -7.83 24.90
CA GLN A 93 -18.40 -7.22 24.44
C GLN A 93 -18.59 -7.51 22.97
N VAL A 94 -19.83 -7.73 22.55
CA VAL A 94 -20.15 -8.09 21.16
C VAL A 94 -21.18 -7.10 20.62
N ARG A 95 -21.02 -6.71 19.36
CA ARG A 95 -22.01 -5.99 18.56
C ARG A 95 -22.79 -6.98 17.73
N ILE A 96 -24.10 -6.84 17.67
CA ILE A 96 -24.95 -7.75 16.89
C ILE A 96 -25.76 -6.96 15.87
N GLY A 97 -25.76 -7.40 14.61
CA GLY A 97 -26.59 -6.89 13.52
C GLY A 97 -27.51 -7.96 12.98
N ILE A 98 -28.81 -7.65 12.75
CA ILE A 98 -29.77 -8.63 12.21
C ILE A 98 -30.49 -8.04 11.00
N ASN A 99 -30.53 -8.82 9.92
CA ASN A 99 -31.26 -8.46 8.71
C ASN A 99 -32.09 -9.63 8.18
N LEU A 100 -33.23 -9.32 7.59
CA LEU A 100 -34.05 -10.25 6.81
C LEU A 100 -33.85 -9.96 5.31
N GLY A 101 -33.29 -10.92 4.60
CA GLY A 101 -32.98 -10.74 3.17
C GLY A 101 -32.79 -12.05 2.43
N GLU A 102 -32.73 -11.95 1.10
CA GLU A 102 -32.38 -13.09 0.26
C GLU A 102 -30.92 -13.48 0.44
N VAL A 103 -30.66 -14.78 0.53
CA VAL A 103 -29.32 -15.35 0.55
C VAL A 103 -29.19 -16.42 -0.52
N ILE A 104 -28.01 -16.52 -1.09
CA ILE A 104 -27.59 -17.59 -2.01
C ILE A 104 -26.95 -18.68 -1.17
N VAL A 105 -27.40 -19.91 -1.33
CA VAL A 105 -26.89 -21.11 -0.63
C VAL A 105 -25.86 -21.79 -1.53
N GLU A 106 -24.64 -21.95 -1.05
CA GLU A 106 -23.58 -22.70 -1.74
C GLU A 106 -22.85 -23.58 -0.72
N GLY A 107 -23.20 -24.88 -0.70
CA GLY A 107 -22.73 -25.81 0.31
C GLY A 107 -23.15 -25.38 1.72
N GLU A 108 -22.18 -25.23 2.61
CA GLU A 108 -22.42 -24.76 3.98
C GLU A 108 -22.42 -23.21 4.10
N ASP A 109 -21.98 -22.50 3.08
CA ASP A 109 -21.84 -21.03 3.07
C ASP A 109 -23.11 -20.30 2.57
N ARG A 110 -23.26 -19.03 2.97
CA ARG A 110 -24.34 -18.13 2.57
C ARG A 110 -23.77 -16.83 2.08
N TYR A 111 -24.24 -16.38 0.91
CA TYR A 111 -23.78 -15.16 0.24
C TYR A 111 -24.95 -14.24 -0.10
N GLY A 112 -24.66 -12.99 -0.44
CA GLY A 112 -25.62 -12.05 -0.99
C GLY A 112 -25.87 -10.84 -0.11
N GLU A 113 -26.76 -9.96 -0.59
CA GLU A 113 -27.07 -8.68 0.05
C GLU A 113 -27.60 -8.87 1.47
N GLY A 114 -28.38 -9.92 1.72
CA GLY A 114 -28.91 -10.23 3.06
C GLY A 114 -27.83 -10.37 4.12
N VAL A 115 -26.71 -11.02 3.81
CA VAL A 115 -25.54 -11.20 4.68
C VAL A 115 -24.79 -9.89 4.86
N ASN A 116 -24.56 -9.16 3.76
CA ASN A 116 -23.83 -7.90 3.78
C ASN A 116 -24.54 -6.83 4.64
N VAL A 117 -25.88 -6.72 4.53
CA VAL A 117 -26.66 -5.80 5.36
C VAL A 117 -26.54 -6.15 6.84
N ALA A 118 -26.65 -7.43 7.23
CA ALA A 118 -26.49 -7.86 8.63
C ALA A 118 -25.12 -7.47 9.20
N ALA A 119 -24.03 -7.69 8.45
CA ALA A 119 -22.68 -7.31 8.84
C ALA A 119 -22.51 -5.79 8.99
N ARG A 120 -23.20 -4.97 8.20
CA ARG A 120 -23.17 -3.51 8.33
C ARG A 120 -24.01 -3.00 9.50
N LEU A 121 -25.17 -3.60 9.76
CA LEU A 121 -25.97 -3.29 10.94
C LEU A 121 -25.22 -3.60 12.24
N GLN A 122 -24.43 -4.67 12.25
CA GLN A 122 -23.55 -5.02 13.36
C GLN A 122 -22.55 -3.88 13.66
N GLN A 123 -21.97 -3.23 12.65
CA GLN A 123 -21.05 -2.12 12.84
C GLN A 123 -21.74 -0.87 13.44
N LEU A 124 -23.04 -0.70 13.23
CA LEU A 124 -23.85 0.40 13.78
C LEU A 124 -24.31 0.15 15.22
N ALA A 125 -24.25 -1.09 15.71
CA ALA A 125 -24.63 -1.42 17.06
C ALA A 125 -23.63 -0.86 18.09
N ASP A 126 -24.13 -0.40 19.24
CA ASP A 126 -23.28 -0.03 20.38
C ASP A 126 -22.59 -1.28 20.98
N PRO A 127 -21.46 -1.14 21.69
CA PRO A 127 -20.88 -2.25 22.45
C PRO A 127 -21.90 -2.91 23.38
N GLY A 128 -22.13 -4.21 23.20
CA GLY A 128 -23.18 -4.93 23.94
C GLY A 128 -24.61 -4.67 23.42
N GLY A 129 -24.75 -4.01 22.28
CA GLY A 129 -26.05 -3.66 21.68
C GLY A 129 -26.43 -4.53 20.50
N ILE A 130 -27.67 -4.33 20.03
CA ILE A 130 -28.28 -5.03 18.89
C ILE A 130 -28.86 -3.97 17.95
N CYS A 131 -28.51 -4.05 16.66
CA CYS A 131 -29.06 -3.23 15.59
C CYS A 131 -29.80 -4.11 14.58
N VAL A 132 -31.00 -3.73 14.20
CA VAL A 132 -31.81 -4.50 13.25
C VAL A 132 -32.25 -3.65 12.07
N SER A 133 -32.49 -4.30 10.91
CA SER A 133 -33.08 -3.61 9.77
C SER A 133 -34.55 -3.26 9.99
N GLY A 134 -35.06 -2.27 9.25
CA GLY A 134 -36.46 -1.90 9.30
C GLY A 134 -37.41 -3.04 8.90
N LYS A 135 -36.97 -3.98 8.07
CA LYS A 135 -37.72 -5.22 7.76
C LYS A 135 -37.86 -6.09 9.01
N VAL A 136 -36.78 -6.29 9.76
CA VAL A 136 -36.76 -7.05 11.00
C VAL A 136 -37.61 -6.36 12.06
N ALA A 137 -37.42 -5.06 12.31
CA ALA A 137 -38.17 -4.32 13.32
C ALA A 137 -39.69 -4.43 13.09
N ARG A 138 -40.18 -4.23 11.88
CA ARG A 138 -41.62 -4.37 11.54
C ARG A 138 -42.18 -5.76 11.77
N GLU A 139 -41.39 -6.82 11.54
CA GLU A 139 -41.84 -8.20 11.71
C GLU A 139 -41.93 -8.60 13.18
N VAL A 140 -41.10 -8.01 14.06
CA VAL A 140 -41.00 -8.46 15.45
C VAL A 140 -41.63 -7.51 16.47
N GLU A 141 -41.92 -6.24 16.11
CA GLU A 141 -42.45 -5.19 17.01
C GLU A 141 -43.73 -5.62 17.73
N LYS A 142 -44.59 -6.40 17.06
CA LYS A 142 -45.85 -6.89 17.63
C LYS A 142 -45.74 -8.27 18.28
N LYS A 143 -44.60 -8.94 18.15
CA LYS A 143 -44.40 -10.33 18.59
C LYS A 143 -43.47 -10.41 19.81
N LEU A 144 -42.59 -9.41 19.99
CA LEU A 144 -41.61 -9.37 21.06
C LEU A 144 -41.83 -8.14 21.96
N ALA A 145 -41.55 -8.28 23.25
CA ALA A 145 -41.67 -7.22 24.24
C ALA A 145 -40.48 -6.24 24.28
N PHE A 146 -39.69 -6.20 23.21
CA PHE A 146 -38.54 -5.27 23.10
C PHE A 146 -38.97 -3.91 22.55
N GLY A 147 -38.32 -2.85 23.01
CA GLY A 147 -38.43 -1.53 22.37
C GLY A 147 -37.54 -1.43 21.12
N PHE A 148 -38.00 -0.70 20.12
CA PHE A 148 -37.24 -0.42 18.89
C PHE A 148 -37.09 1.08 18.73
N GLU A 149 -35.86 1.58 18.88
CA GLU A 149 -35.54 3.00 18.72
C GLU A 149 -35.01 3.24 17.29
N PRO A 150 -35.67 4.12 16.48
CA PRO A 150 -35.23 4.37 15.13
C PRO A 150 -33.88 5.12 15.12
N MET A 151 -32.94 4.61 14.36
CA MET A 151 -31.64 5.22 14.10
C MET A 151 -31.60 6.01 12.78
N GLY A 152 -32.77 6.05 12.07
CA GLY A 152 -32.88 6.70 10.75
C GLY A 152 -32.41 5.83 9.60
N GLU A 153 -32.38 6.43 8.42
CA GLU A 153 -31.83 5.81 7.21
C GLU A 153 -30.30 5.87 7.26
N GLN A 154 -29.68 4.72 7.14
CA GLN A 154 -28.24 4.55 7.17
C GLN A 154 -27.73 4.22 5.76
N LYS A 155 -26.86 5.07 5.22
CA LYS A 155 -26.08 4.73 4.02
C LYS A 155 -24.98 3.76 4.44
N VAL A 156 -25.13 2.51 4.06
CA VAL A 156 -24.17 1.45 4.39
C VAL A 156 -23.30 1.14 3.18
N LYS A 157 -22.00 0.98 3.38
CA LYS A 157 -21.02 0.76 2.32
C LYS A 157 -21.40 -0.46 1.46
N ASN A 158 -21.41 -0.31 0.15
CA ASN A 158 -21.72 -1.35 -0.85
C ASN A 158 -23.18 -1.83 -0.85
N ILE A 159 -24.15 -1.02 -0.41
CA ILE A 159 -25.58 -1.27 -0.53
C ILE A 159 -26.22 -0.08 -1.21
N ALA A 160 -26.90 -0.32 -2.34
CA ALA A 160 -27.41 0.73 -3.22
C ALA A 160 -28.52 1.58 -2.56
N GLU A 161 -29.37 0.95 -1.73
CA GLU A 161 -30.48 1.65 -1.06
C GLU A 161 -30.15 1.88 0.42
N PRO A 162 -30.49 3.06 0.98
CA PRO A 162 -30.34 3.30 2.42
C PRO A 162 -31.13 2.30 3.23
N VAL A 163 -30.52 1.74 4.28
CA VAL A 163 -31.14 0.77 5.17
C VAL A 163 -31.71 1.50 6.38
N GLN A 164 -33.01 1.38 6.62
CA GLN A 164 -33.62 1.81 7.89
C GLN A 164 -33.09 0.93 9.02
N ALA A 165 -32.41 1.52 9.99
CA ALA A 165 -31.84 0.84 11.15
C ALA A 165 -32.58 1.17 12.44
N PHE A 166 -32.67 0.19 13.32
CA PHE A 166 -33.32 0.31 14.63
C PHE A 166 -32.44 -0.33 15.70
N ARG A 167 -32.27 0.39 16.83
CA ARG A 167 -31.66 -0.17 18.03
C ARG A 167 -32.70 -0.97 18.81
N VAL A 168 -32.34 -2.17 19.26
CA VAL A 168 -33.19 -2.97 20.14
C VAL A 168 -32.93 -2.58 21.59
N LEU A 169 -33.96 -2.17 22.31
CA LEU A 169 -33.91 -1.84 23.74
C LEU A 169 -34.23 -3.11 24.54
N LEU A 170 -33.22 -3.64 25.24
CA LEU A 170 -33.37 -4.76 26.15
C LEU A 170 -34.04 -4.28 27.46
N GLU A 171 -34.84 -5.15 28.12
CA GLU A 171 -35.53 -4.84 29.36
C GLU A 171 -34.59 -4.22 30.42
N GLY A 172 -34.96 -3.05 30.99
CA GLY A 172 -34.17 -2.31 31.97
C GLY A 172 -33.54 -1.01 31.45
N GLN A 173 -33.54 -0.73 30.15
CA GLN A 173 -33.13 0.55 29.57
C GLN A 173 -34.36 1.46 29.44
N ALA A 174 -34.67 2.22 30.51
CA ALA A 174 -35.80 3.13 30.51
C ALA A 174 -35.67 4.19 29.41
N ARG A 175 -36.77 4.35 28.64
CA ARG A 175 -37.00 5.45 27.69
C ARG A 175 -36.68 6.78 28.38
N ARG A 176 -35.60 7.44 28.05
CA ARG A 176 -35.37 8.84 28.42
C ARG A 176 -36.41 9.70 27.70
N GLN A 177 -37.54 9.94 28.36
CA GLN A 177 -38.50 10.98 27.92
C GLN A 177 -37.82 12.34 28.11
N PRO A 178 -37.81 13.19 27.07
CA PRO A 178 -37.39 14.57 27.28
C PRO A 178 -38.38 15.28 28.21
N ALA A 179 -37.87 15.83 29.33
CA ALA A 179 -38.64 16.63 30.25
C ALA A 179 -39.27 17.82 29.50
N ARG A 180 -40.59 17.97 29.59
CA ARG A 180 -41.30 19.15 29.09
C ARG A 180 -40.95 20.36 29.97
N PRO A 181 -40.39 21.45 29.44
CA PRO A 181 -40.14 22.68 30.21
C PRO A 181 -41.43 23.50 30.34
N SER A 182 -41.60 24.14 31.49
CA SER A 182 -42.70 25.05 31.81
C SER A 182 -42.67 26.35 31.00
N PRO A 183 -43.81 26.99 30.68
CA PRO A 183 -43.94 27.99 29.64
C PRO A 183 -43.42 29.41 29.96
N GLU A 184 -42.82 29.69 31.10
CA GLU A 184 -42.47 31.07 31.49
C GLU A 184 -41.01 31.50 31.17
N ARG A 185 -40.19 30.66 30.59
CA ARG A 185 -38.79 31.00 30.28
C ARG A 185 -38.45 31.11 28.76
N TRP A 186 -39.46 31.06 27.92
CA TRP A 186 -39.27 30.95 26.46
C TRP A 186 -38.98 32.26 25.72
N VAL A 187 -39.27 33.42 26.29
CA VAL A 187 -39.16 34.70 25.59
C VAL A 187 -37.70 35.14 25.42
N TRP A 188 -36.81 34.79 26.36
CA TRP A 188 -35.38 35.10 26.27
C TRP A 188 -34.58 34.00 25.59
N ALA A 189 -35.04 32.75 25.62
CA ALA A 189 -34.40 31.62 24.91
C ALA A 189 -34.56 31.69 23.40
N ALA A 190 -35.68 32.29 22.91
CA ALA A 190 -35.96 32.41 21.49
C ALA A 190 -35.07 33.44 20.74
N ALA A 191 -34.41 34.35 21.46
CA ALA A 191 -33.50 35.33 20.84
C ALA A 191 -32.02 34.95 20.99
N VAL A 192 -31.63 34.23 22.07
CA VAL A 192 -30.24 33.87 22.38
C VAL A 192 -29.86 32.52 21.75
N LEU A 193 -30.81 31.58 21.64
CA LEU A 193 -30.55 30.24 21.10
C LEU A 193 -30.17 30.25 19.61
N PRO A 194 -30.83 31.03 18.71
CA PRO A 194 -30.40 31.12 17.30
C PRO A 194 -29.02 31.78 17.16
N LEU A 195 -28.69 32.76 18.01
CA LEU A 195 -27.38 33.40 17.98
C LEU A 195 -26.27 32.47 18.49
N LEU A 196 -26.55 31.70 19.54
CA LEU A 196 -25.64 30.66 20.03
C LEU A 196 -25.48 29.51 19.03
N ILE A 197 -26.55 29.11 18.36
CA ILE A 197 -26.50 28.09 17.30
C ILE A 197 -25.71 28.61 16.08
N LEU A 198 -25.86 29.88 15.71
CA LEU A 198 -25.09 30.49 14.62
C LEU A 198 -23.60 30.66 14.99
N VAL A 199 -23.29 31.03 16.22
CA VAL A 199 -21.92 31.10 16.72
C VAL A 199 -21.33 29.69 16.88
N LEU A 200 -22.09 28.73 17.39
CA LEU A 200 -21.68 27.33 17.49
C LEU A 200 -21.54 26.66 16.11
N ALA A 201 -22.47 26.94 15.20
CA ALA A 201 -22.37 26.49 13.82
C ALA A 201 -21.20 27.16 13.09
N GLY A 202 -20.95 28.44 13.33
CA GLY A 202 -19.79 29.16 12.79
C GLY A 202 -18.45 28.65 13.37
N THR A 203 -18.42 28.35 14.68
CA THR A 203 -17.23 27.75 15.32
C THR A 203 -17.08 26.29 14.92
N ILE A 204 -18.16 25.49 14.85
CA ILE A 204 -18.12 24.12 14.32
C ILE A 204 -17.71 24.13 12.84
N TRP A 205 -18.19 25.07 12.04
CA TRP A 205 -17.74 25.21 10.64
C TRP A 205 -16.29 25.66 10.54
N HIS A 206 -15.85 26.56 11.42
CA HIS A 206 -14.47 27.06 11.42
C HIS A 206 -13.47 26.06 12.02
N PHE A 207 -13.91 25.27 13.01
CA PHE A 207 -13.11 24.21 13.66
C PHE A 207 -13.55 22.80 13.25
N TRP A 208 -14.52 22.67 12.32
CA TRP A 208 -14.76 21.37 11.71
C TRP A 208 -13.46 20.99 11.01
N PRO A 209 -12.72 19.98 11.50
CA PRO A 209 -11.64 19.47 10.70
C PRO A 209 -12.32 19.07 9.39
N ALA A 210 -11.96 19.74 8.30
CA ALA A 210 -12.24 19.21 6.98
C ALA A 210 -11.86 17.72 7.12
N ALA A 211 -12.82 16.83 6.91
CA ALA A 211 -12.55 15.41 6.98
C ALA A 211 -11.26 15.25 6.22
N THR A 212 -10.17 14.90 6.92
CA THR A 212 -8.92 14.56 6.29
C THR A 212 -9.25 13.30 5.53
N VAL A 213 -9.76 13.49 4.32
CA VAL A 213 -9.69 12.48 3.29
C VAL A 213 -8.24 12.03 3.38
N SER A 214 -8.01 10.79 3.74
CA SER A 214 -6.71 10.14 3.61
C SER A 214 -6.09 10.77 2.37
N GLY A 215 -4.96 11.50 2.53
CA GLY A 215 -4.45 12.35 1.44
C GLY A 215 -4.05 11.60 0.17
N LYS A 216 -4.26 10.27 0.17
CA LYS A 216 -4.01 9.37 -0.95
C LYS A 216 -5.01 9.62 -2.08
N PRO A 217 -4.54 9.83 -3.31
CA PRO A 217 -5.41 10.00 -4.46
C PRO A 217 -6.20 8.72 -4.75
N LEU A 218 -7.41 8.89 -5.31
CA LEU A 218 -8.28 7.80 -5.73
C LEU A 218 -8.21 7.66 -7.25
N VAL A 219 -7.93 6.44 -7.73
CA VAL A 219 -7.79 6.12 -9.16
C VAL A 219 -8.94 5.24 -9.60
N ALA A 220 -9.60 5.60 -10.69
CA ALA A 220 -10.59 4.78 -11.38
C ALA A 220 -10.00 4.19 -12.66
N VAL A 221 -10.15 2.89 -12.87
CA VAL A 221 -9.83 2.24 -14.15
C VAL A 221 -11.14 1.92 -14.85
N LEU A 222 -11.38 2.53 -15.99
CA LEU A 222 -12.56 2.25 -16.80
C LEU A 222 -12.40 0.93 -17.58
N PRO A 223 -13.50 0.24 -17.88
CA PRO A 223 -13.45 -0.87 -18.82
C PRO A 223 -12.80 -0.44 -20.14
N PHE A 224 -11.82 -1.20 -20.61
CA PHE A 224 -11.17 -0.91 -21.88
C PHE A 224 -12.12 -1.18 -23.05
N ASP A 225 -12.20 -0.24 -23.98
CA ASP A 225 -13.05 -0.33 -25.15
C ASP A 225 -12.57 -1.43 -26.12
N ASN A 226 -13.49 -2.24 -26.62
CA ASN A 226 -13.22 -3.26 -27.64
C ASN A 226 -13.58 -2.76 -29.04
N TYR A 227 -12.64 -2.14 -29.75
CA TYR A 227 -12.82 -1.74 -31.15
C TYR A 227 -12.65 -2.87 -32.17
N GLY A 228 -12.21 -4.06 -31.75
CA GLY A 228 -12.15 -5.24 -32.60
C GLY A 228 -13.51 -5.91 -32.81
N GLY A 229 -14.43 -5.73 -31.88
CA GLY A 229 -15.80 -6.25 -31.92
C GLY A 229 -15.93 -7.77 -31.74
N ASP A 230 -14.84 -8.51 -31.70
CA ASP A 230 -14.82 -9.98 -31.49
C ASP A 230 -14.72 -10.35 -30.01
N ALA A 231 -15.20 -11.56 -29.67
CA ALA A 231 -15.24 -12.03 -28.29
C ALA A 231 -13.84 -12.30 -27.66
N ALA A 232 -12.82 -12.55 -28.47
CA ALA A 232 -11.45 -12.77 -27.96
C ALA A 232 -10.84 -11.44 -27.54
N THR A 233 -10.99 -10.38 -28.34
CA THR A 233 -10.58 -9.01 -28.01
C THR A 233 -11.36 -8.48 -26.80
N GLY A 234 -12.66 -8.82 -26.68
CA GLY A 234 -13.47 -8.49 -25.48
C GLY A 234 -12.92 -9.12 -24.21
N ARG A 235 -12.58 -10.40 -24.24
CA ARG A 235 -11.94 -11.07 -23.08
C ARG A 235 -10.59 -10.47 -22.70
N LEU A 236 -9.79 -10.07 -23.72
CA LEU A 236 -8.51 -9.39 -23.46
C LEU A 236 -8.74 -8.02 -22.79
N ALA A 237 -9.75 -7.26 -23.24
CA ALA A 237 -10.11 -5.96 -22.64
C ALA A 237 -10.55 -6.14 -21.17
N ASP A 238 -11.38 -7.13 -20.91
CA ASP A 238 -11.84 -7.45 -19.55
C ASP A 238 -10.68 -7.88 -18.64
N GLY A 239 -9.82 -8.79 -19.13
CA GLY A 239 -8.68 -9.26 -18.39
C GLY A 239 -7.67 -8.15 -18.12
N LEU A 240 -7.34 -7.34 -19.13
CA LEU A 240 -6.42 -6.22 -18.96
C LEU A 240 -6.95 -5.18 -17.94
N THR A 241 -8.25 -4.87 -17.96
CA THR A 241 -8.87 -3.99 -16.98
C THR A 241 -8.74 -4.55 -15.55
N GLU A 242 -9.00 -5.84 -15.37
CA GLU A 242 -8.89 -6.52 -14.07
C GLU A 242 -7.45 -6.55 -13.55
N ASP A 243 -6.50 -6.91 -14.43
CA ASP A 243 -5.09 -6.98 -14.07
C ASP A 243 -4.54 -5.61 -13.69
N ILE A 244 -4.89 -4.55 -14.45
CA ILE A 244 -4.50 -3.17 -14.10
C ILE A 244 -5.05 -2.76 -12.73
N ILE A 245 -6.32 -3.07 -12.42
CA ILE A 245 -6.91 -2.80 -11.10
C ILE A 245 -6.16 -3.56 -10.01
N THR A 246 -5.86 -4.83 -10.25
CA THR A 246 -5.15 -5.69 -9.30
C THR A 246 -3.72 -5.22 -9.05
N ASP A 247 -2.98 -4.95 -10.13
CA ASP A 247 -1.60 -4.48 -10.04
C ASP A 247 -1.51 -3.10 -9.37
N LEU A 248 -2.41 -2.17 -9.73
CA LEU A 248 -2.47 -0.85 -9.10
C LEU A 248 -2.85 -0.92 -7.62
N ALA A 249 -3.68 -1.86 -7.22
CA ALA A 249 -4.04 -2.06 -5.81
C ALA A 249 -2.85 -2.50 -4.95
N GLY A 250 -1.79 -3.05 -5.57
CA GLY A 250 -0.51 -3.36 -4.92
C GLY A 250 0.34 -2.12 -4.59
N PHE A 251 -0.02 -0.93 -5.06
CA PHE A 251 0.68 0.32 -4.73
C PHE A 251 -0.05 1.04 -3.59
N PRO A 252 0.56 1.11 -2.40
CA PRO A 252 -0.11 1.68 -1.23
C PRO A 252 -0.23 3.22 -1.24
N GLU A 253 0.33 3.89 -2.23
CA GLU A 253 0.35 5.36 -2.36
C GLU A 253 -1.00 5.95 -2.75
N PHE A 254 -1.86 5.19 -3.37
CA PHE A 254 -3.20 5.61 -3.78
C PHE A 254 -4.24 4.50 -3.52
N GLN A 255 -5.49 4.82 -3.71
CA GLN A 255 -6.59 3.86 -3.61
C GLN A 255 -7.15 3.61 -4.99
N VAL A 256 -7.49 2.36 -5.30
CA VAL A 256 -8.09 1.98 -6.58
C VAL A 256 -9.57 1.67 -6.38
N ILE A 257 -10.40 2.23 -7.24
CA ILE A 257 -11.85 1.98 -7.25
C ILE A 257 -12.11 0.57 -7.75
N ALA A 258 -12.95 -0.16 -7.01
CA ALA A 258 -13.31 -1.53 -7.38
C ALA A 258 -14.00 -1.59 -8.76
N ARG A 259 -13.68 -2.62 -9.55
CA ARG A 259 -14.19 -2.85 -10.91
C ARG A 259 -15.71 -2.68 -11.02
N ASN A 260 -16.49 -3.24 -10.08
CA ASN A 260 -17.95 -3.15 -10.12
C ASN A 260 -18.49 -1.71 -10.14
N SER A 261 -17.72 -0.76 -9.62
CA SER A 261 -18.11 0.67 -9.62
C SER A 261 -17.84 1.33 -10.96
N THR A 262 -16.87 0.84 -11.74
CA THR A 262 -16.52 1.36 -13.06
C THR A 262 -17.22 0.60 -14.19
N GLU A 263 -17.71 -0.63 -13.94
CA GLU A 263 -18.39 -1.47 -14.93
C GLU A 263 -19.66 -0.80 -15.54
N GLN A 264 -20.33 0.07 -14.79
CA GLN A 264 -21.49 0.83 -15.27
C GLN A 264 -21.18 1.80 -16.42
N TYR A 265 -19.89 2.06 -16.68
CA TYR A 265 -19.43 2.93 -17.78
C TYR A 265 -19.04 2.16 -19.04
N ARG A 266 -19.18 0.84 -19.05
CA ARG A 266 -18.91 -0.01 -20.21
C ARG A 266 -19.81 0.42 -21.38
N ASP A 267 -19.20 0.57 -22.57
CA ASP A 267 -19.89 0.96 -23.82
C ASP A 267 -20.72 2.27 -23.69
N ARG A 268 -20.40 3.09 -22.69
CA ARG A 268 -21.10 4.34 -22.42
C ARG A 268 -20.14 5.52 -22.60
N PRO A 269 -20.48 6.50 -23.47
CA PRO A 269 -19.68 7.71 -23.59
C PRO A 269 -19.78 8.52 -22.29
N VAL A 270 -18.68 8.62 -21.56
CA VAL A 270 -18.55 9.41 -20.33
C VAL A 270 -17.26 10.21 -20.37
N THR A 271 -17.26 11.36 -19.74
CA THR A 271 -16.04 12.15 -19.58
C THR A 271 -15.32 11.76 -18.28
N PRO A 272 -13.98 11.83 -18.25
CA PRO A 272 -13.22 11.62 -17.00
C PRO A 272 -13.69 12.50 -15.83
N ASN A 273 -14.17 13.71 -16.11
CA ASN A 273 -14.73 14.61 -15.10
C ASN A 273 -16.01 14.05 -14.48
N GLU A 274 -16.94 13.52 -15.30
CA GLU A 274 -18.17 12.89 -14.79
C GLU A 274 -17.87 11.67 -13.92
N VAL A 275 -16.89 10.84 -14.32
CA VAL A 275 -16.43 9.71 -13.54
C VAL A 275 -15.80 10.17 -12.22
N GLY A 276 -14.95 11.22 -12.27
CA GLY A 276 -14.31 11.82 -11.12
C GLY A 276 -15.32 12.34 -10.10
N GLU A 277 -16.33 13.07 -10.54
CA GLU A 277 -17.39 13.60 -9.68
C GLU A 277 -18.25 12.46 -9.06
N ALA A 278 -18.63 11.48 -9.88
CA ALA A 278 -19.52 10.40 -9.46
C ALA A 278 -18.84 9.42 -8.47
N LEU A 279 -17.55 9.14 -8.66
CA LEU A 279 -16.80 8.15 -7.88
C LEU A 279 -15.81 8.78 -6.88
N GLY A 280 -15.63 10.09 -6.89
CA GLY A 280 -14.63 10.79 -6.10
C GLY A 280 -13.20 10.53 -6.58
N ALA A 281 -13.02 10.05 -7.84
CA ALA A 281 -11.71 9.75 -8.39
C ALA A 281 -10.95 11.03 -8.76
N GLY A 282 -9.69 11.13 -8.32
CA GLY A 282 -8.79 12.19 -8.76
C GLY A 282 -8.19 11.91 -10.14
N PHE A 283 -8.09 10.63 -10.49
CA PHE A 283 -7.49 10.18 -11.75
C PHE A 283 -8.34 9.08 -12.38
N VAL A 284 -8.38 9.08 -13.71
CA VAL A 284 -9.07 8.07 -14.51
C VAL A 284 -8.07 7.44 -15.48
N VAL A 285 -7.99 6.11 -15.46
CA VAL A 285 -7.31 5.31 -16.48
C VAL A 285 -8.36 4.82 -17.45
N GLU A 286 -8.16 5.10 -18.73
CA GLU A 286 -9.02 4.63 -19.80
C GLU A 286 -8.19 4.09 -20.96
N GLY A 287 -8.75 3.23 -21.77
CA GLY A 287 -8.02 2.63 -22.87
C GLY A 287 -8.90 1.89 -23.86
N SER A 288 -8.26 1.37 -24.90
CA SER A 288 -8.94 0.63 -25.94
C SER A 288 -8.06 -0.47 -26.51
N ILE A 289 -8.71 -1.51 -27.02
CA ILE A 289 -8.06 -2.63 -27.72
C ILE A 289 -8.65 -2.75 -29.14
N GLN A 290 -7.78 -2.83 -30.09
CA GLN A 290 -8.11 -3.08 -31.48
C GLN A 290 -7.29 -4.25 -32.00
N ARG A 291 -7.95 -5.25 -32.57
CA ARG A 291 -7.32 -6.37 -33.25
C ARG A 291 -7.46 -6.22 -34.76
N GLN A 292 -6.36 -6.36 -35.48
CA GLN A 292 -6.36 -6.32 -36.93
C GLN A 292 -5.37 -7.35 -37.46
N SER A 293 -5.89 -8.34 -38.20
CA SER A 293 -5.12 -9.46 -38.76
C SER A 293 -4.38 -10.24 -37.67
N ASP A 294 -3.06 -10.14 -37.62
CA ASP A 294 -2.12 -10.83 -36.75
C ASP A 294 -1.54 -9.92 -35.64
N ARG A 295 -2.15 -8.74 -35.43
CA ARG A 295 -1.67 -7.76 -34.45
C ARG A 295 -2.79 -7.25 -33.55
N VAL A 296 -2.41 -7.01 -32.31
CA VAL A 296 -3.22 -6.34 -31.29
C VAL A 296 -2.61 -4.97 -31.00
N ARG A 297 -3.42 -3.95 -31.13
CA ARG A 297 -3.11 -2.58 -30.70
C ARG A 297 -3.83 -2.29 -29.39
N ILE A 298 -3.09 -1.90 -28.39
CA ILE A 298 -3.61 -1.48 -27.09
C ILE A 298 -3.23 -0.02 -26.89
N THR A 299 -4.18 0.79 -26.49
CA THR A 299 -3.95 2.19 -26.09
C THR A 299 -4.41 2.36 -24.65
N ALA A 300 -3.62 3.04 -23.85
CA ALA A 300 -4.02 3.44 -22.51
C ALA A 300 -3.62 4.89 -22.25
N GLN A 301 -4.38 5.56 -21.40
CA GLN A 301 -4.14 6.95 -21.01
C GLN A 301 -4.56 7.21 -19.57
N LEU A 302 -3.84 8.12 -18.90
CA LEU A 302 -4.16 8.64 -17.58
C LEU A 302 -4.67 10.06 -17.72
N VAL A 303 -5.81 10.34 -17.12
CA VAL A 303 -6.46 11.66 -17.15
C VAL A 303 -6.65 12.18 -15.72
N ASP A 304 -6.29 13.42 -15.47
CA ASP A 304 -6.69 14.15 -14.26
C ASP A 304 -8.20 14.40 -14.33
N ALA A 305 -8.96 13.73 -13.48
CA ALA A 305 -10.42 13.73 -13.50
C ALA A 305 -11.02 15.12 -13.21
N ARG A 306 -10.32 15.97 -12.47
CA ARG A 306 -10.78 17.31 -12.12
C ARG A 306 -10.62 18.32 -13.27
N THR A 307 -9.57 18.17 -14.07
CA THR A 307 -9.22 19.12 -15.14
C THR A 307 -9.53 18.60 -16.53
N GLY A 308 -9.76 17.29 -16.70
CA GLY A 308 -9.87 16.62 -17.99
C GLY A 308 -8.54 16.56 -18.77
N LYS A 309 -7.41 16.89 -18.13
CA LYS A 309 -6.11 16.93 -18.79
C LYS A 309 -5.51 15.52 -18.88
N HIS A 310 -5.13 15.11 -20.10
CA HIS A 310 -4.35 13.89 -20.27
C HIS A 310 -2.93 14.10 -19.71
N LEU A 311 -2.59 13.32 -18.70
CA LEU A 311 -1.28 13.34 -18.05
C LEU A 311 -0.31 12.42 -18.79
N TRP A 312 -0.84 11.33 -19.37
CA TRP A 312 -0.06 10.36 -20.10
C TRP A 312 -0.94 9.60 -21.10
N SER A 313 -0.33 9.18 -22.20
CA SER A 313 -0.92 8.26 -23.18
C SER A 313 0.18 7.41 -23.80
N HIS A 314 -0.10 6.14 -23.98
CA HIS A 314 0.82 5.23 -24.66
C HIS A 314 0.07 4.23 -25.54
N ARG A 315 0.78 3.69 -26.56
CA ARG A 315 0.23 2.73 -27.50
C ARG A 315 1.22 1.59 -27.70
N TRP A 316 0.71 0.38 -27.59
CA TRP A 316 1.45 -0.85 -27.85
C TRP A 316 0.89 -1.50 -29.13
N ASP A 317 1.77 -2.00 -29.96
CA ASP A 317 1.45 -2.83 -31.11
C ASP A 317 2.20 -4.16 -30.92
N ARG A 318 1.46 -5.27 -30.71
CA ARG A 318 2.01 -6.61 -30.46
C ARG A 318 1.49 -7.61 -31.49
N PRO A 319 2.26 -8.69 -31.85
CA PRO A 319 1.70 -9.87 -32.49
C PRO A 319 0.59 -10.46 -31.61
N ASP A 320 -0.40 -11.13 -32.20
CA ASP A 320 -1.53 -11.71 -31.45
C ASP A 320 -1.38 -13.20 -31.13
N ASP A 321 -0.15 -13.70 -31.15
CA ASP A 321 0.23 -15.10 -30.94
C ASP A 321 0.06 -15.58 -29.49
N ASP A 322 0.20 -14.68 -28.50
CA ASP A 322 -0.06 -14.96 -27.08
C ASP A 322 -0.74 -13.79 -26.39
N LEU A 323 -2.07 -13.76 -26.45
CA LEU A 323 -2.87 -12.70 -25.86
C LEU A 323 -2.74 -12.61 -24.32
N PHE A 324 -2.47 -13.74 -23.65
CA PHE A 324 -2.30 -13.76 -22.20
C PHE A 324 -0.94 -13.17 -21.79
N ALA A 325 0.13 -13.48 -22.50
CA ALA A 325 1.43 -12.84 -22.26
C ALA A 325 1.38 -11.32 -22.51
N ILE A 326 0.67 -10.89 -23.56
CA ILE A 326 0.44 -9.46 -23.84
C ILE A 326 -0.33 -8.78 -22.70
N GLN A 327 -1.36 -9.41 -22.18
CA GLN A 327 -2.16 -8.90 -21.05
C GLN A 327 -1.27 -8.66 -19.83
N ILE A 328 -0.49 -9.67 -19.41
CA ILE A 328 0.43 -9.58 -18.25
C ILE A 328 1.48 -8.48 -18.46
N GLU A 329 2.10 -8.43 -19.66
CA GLU A 329 3.13 -7.44 -19.97
C GLU A 329 2.57 -6.01 -19.88
N ILE A 330 1.42 -5.77 -20.51
CA ILE A 330 0.86 -4.42 -20.66
C ILE A 330 0.25 -3.94 -19.36
N SER A 331 -0.46 -4.78 -18.59
CA SER A 331 -0.99 -4.40 -17.27
C SER A 331 0.13 -3.97 -16.34
N ALA A 332 1.21 -4.77 -16.28
CA ALA A 332 2.37 -4.44 -15.45
C ALA A 332 3.07 -3.14 -15.89
N GLN A 333 3.21 -2.90 -17.20
CA GLN A 333 3.80 -1.64 -17.70
C GLN A 333 2.94 -0.42 -17.36
N ILE A 334 1.62 -0.52 -17.51
CA ILE A 334 0.70 0.56 -17.14
C ILE A 334 0.80 0.83 -15.64
N SER A 335 0.71 -0.20 -14.82
CA SER A 335 0.70 -0.08 -13.37
C SER A 335 2.01 0.48 -12.82
N ASN A 336 3.16 0.02 -13.32
CA ASN A 336 4.47 0.58 -12.93
C ASN A 336 4.68 2.02 -13.42
N ARG A 337 4.03 2.44 -14.53
CA ARG A 337 4.11 3.83 -15.00
C ARG A 337 3.25 4.78 -14.17
N LEU A 338 2.15 4.29 -13.63
CA LEU A 338 1.21 5.09 -12.83
C LEU A 338 1.58 5.13 -11.36
N GLY A 339 2.04 3.99 -10.81
CA GLY A 339 2.39 3.78 -9.41
C GLY A 339 3.87 3.98 -9.11
N GLY A 340 4.24 3.68 -7.86
CA GLY A 340 5.61 3.83 -7.36
C GLY A 340 6.00 5.29 -7.04
N GLY A 341 7.15 5.47 -6.40
CA GLY A 341 7.64 6.77 -5.96
C GLY A 341 7.81 7.81 -7.08
N ALA A 342 8.16 7.37 -8.28
CA ALA A 342 8.29 8.20 -9.49
C ALA A 342 7.06 8.11 -10.42
N GLY A 343 5.93 7.57 -9.94
CA GLY A 343 4.71 7.37 -10.72
C GLY A 343 3.99 8.68 -11.06
N LEU A 344 3.25 8.66 -12.17
CA LEU A 344 2.55 9.84 -12.68
C LEU A 344 1.48 10.38 -11.74
N VAL A 345 0.83 9.51 -10.97
CA VAL A 345 -0.18 9.91 -9.98
C VAL A 345 0.47 10.75 -8.87
N GLN A 346 1.66 10.38 -8.43
CA GLN A 346 2.40 11.11 -7.42
C GLN A 346 3.01 12.40 -7.95
N GLU A 347 3.51 12.41 -9.18
CA GLU A 347 3.99 13.61 -9.84
C GLU A 347 2.91 14.71 -9.91
N ALA A 348 1.66 14.33 -10.24
CA ALA A 348 0.54 15.26 -10.21
C ALA A 348 0.25 15.80 -8.80
N GLY A 349 0.39 14.96 -7.77
CA GLY A 349 0.30 15.35 -6.36
C GLY A 349 1.39 16.34 -5.95
N ARG A 350 2.66 16.12 -6.37
CA ARG A 350 3.81 17.02 -6.12
C ARG A 350 3.57 18.42 -6.71
N ILE A 351 3.10 18.50 -7.96
CA ILE A 351 2.76 19.79 -8.59
C ILE A 351 1.73 20.55 -7.74
N THR A 352 0.80 19.85 -7.12
CA THR A 352 -0.22 20.47 -6.25
C THR A 352 0.40 20.90 -4.92
N ALA A 353 1.25 20.07 -4.32
CA ALA A 353 1.94 20.35 -3.05
C ALA A 353 2.85 21.59 -3.16
N HIS A 354 3.62 21.73 -4.24
CA HIS A 354 4.48 22.89 -4.49
C HIS A 354 3.75 24.24 -4.56
N ARG A 355 2.45 24.25 -4.80
CA ARG A 355 1.64 25.47 -4.84
C ARG A 355 1.14 25.93 -3.47
N LYS A 356 1.32 25.10 -2.43
CA LYS A 356 0.87 25.39 -1.07
C LYS A 356 2.01 26.00 -0.24
N PRO A 357 1.69 26.93 0.67
CA PRO A 357 2.64 27.35 1.70
C PRO A 357 3.09 26.16 2.57
N PRO A 358 4.36 26.11 3.02
CA PRO A 358 4.90 24.98 3.78
C PRO A 358 4.12 24.63 5.06
N GLU A 359 3.53 25.63 5.70
CA GLU A 359 2.71 25.46 6.91
C GLU A 359 1.35 24.80 6.64
N ASN A 360 0.89 24.77 5.38
CA ASN A 360 -0.39 24.23 4.97
C ASN A 360 -0.27 22.83 4.30
N LEU A 361 0.93 22.25 4.29
CA LEU A 361 1.16 20.90 3.77
C LEU A 361 0.68 19.84 4.77
N ASN A 362 -0.08 18.86 4.27
CA ASN A 362 -0.45 17.68 5.04
C ASN A 362 0.65 16.60 4.99
N ALA A 363 0.48 15.53 5.77
CA ALA A 363 1.46 14.44 5.85
C ALA A 363 1.76 13.80 4.49
N TYR A 364 0.73 13.56 3.67
CA TYR A 364 0.90 12.96 2.36
C TYR A 364 1.64 13.89 1.38
N GLU A 365 1.36 15.18 1.41
CA GLU A 365 2.05 16.17 0.58
C GLU A 365 3.52 16.33 0.97
N LEU A 366 3.82 16.29 2.27
CA LEU A 366 5.20 16.28 2.77
C LEU A 366 5.93 15.00 2.35
N TYR A 367 5.26 13.85 2.39
CA TYR A 367 5.79 12.59 1.86
C TYR A 367 6.14 12.72 0.37
N LEU A 368 5.24 13.25 -0.46
CA LEU A 368 5.49 13.44 -1.90
C LEU A 368 6.70 14.33 -2.18
N LEU A 369 6.83 15.45 -1.45
CA LEU A 369 7.97 16.37 -1.61
C LEU A 369 9.28 15.75 -1.09
N GLY A 370 9.21 14.96 -0.02
CA GLY A 370 10.35 14.22 0.50
C GLY A 370 10.87 13.17 -0.49
N THR A 371 9.97 12.40 -1.10
CA THR A 371 10.30 11.42 -2.14
C THR A 371 10.94 12.08 -3.38
N GLU A 372 10.38 13.23 -3.83
CA GLU A 372 10.94 14.00 -4.93
C GLU A 372 12.41 14.42 -4.68
N LYS A 373 12.72 14.78 -3.44
CA LYS A 373 14.09 15.15 -3.05
C LYS A 373 15.07 13.98 -3.20
N LEU A 374 14.65 12.77 -2.89
CA LEU A 374 15.49 11.58 -3.05
C LEU A 374 15.87 11.27 -4.50
N GLU A 375 15.06 11.67 -5.48
CA GLU A 375 15.34 11.45 -6.89
C GLU A 375 16.60 12.19 -7.36
N GLN A 376 17.00 13.28 -6.70
CA GLN A 376 18.16 14.10 -7.07
C GLN A 376 19.51 13.49 -6.67
N VAL A 377 19.53 12.51 -5.78
CA VAL A 377 20.69 11.71 -5.34
C VAL A 377 21.92 12.58 -5.00
N ASN A 378 21.74 13.57 -4.12
CA ASN A 378 22.83 14.36 -3.52
C ASN A 378 22.58 14.54 -2.02
N GLN A 379 23.62 14.93 -1.28
CA GLN A 379 23.55 15.01 0.18
C GLN A 379 22.53 16.05 0.67
N ALA A 380 22.51 17.24 0.09
CA ALA A 380 21.64 18.33 0.55
C ALA A 380 20.15 17.98 0.37
N ASP A 381 19.78 17.38 -0.77
CA ASP A 381 18.42 16.94 -1.00
C ASP A 381 18.05 15.73 -0.13
N ALA A 382 18.99 14.81 0.20
CA ALA A 382 18.75 13.72 1.14
C ALA A 382 18.49 14.24 2.58
N GLU A 383 19.23 15.27 3.03
CA GLU A 383 18.99 15.93 4.32
C GLU A 383 17.62 16.62 4.35
N GLU A 384 17.22 17.28 3.26
CA GLU A 384 15.91 17.90 3.12
C GLU A 384 14.78 16.83 3.07
N ALA A 385 15.00 15.70 2.40
CA ALA A 385 14.07 14.57 2.40
C ALA A 385 13.83 14.06 3.83
N VAL A 386 14.89 13.83 4.60
CA VAL A 386 14.77 13.44 6.03
C VAL A 386 13.91 14.45 6.80
N ARG A 387 14.13 15.77 6.60
CA ARG A 387 13.34 16.80 7.28
C ARG A 387 11.85 16.75 6.93
N LEU A 388 11.53 16.64 5.63
CA LEU A 388 10.15 16.59 5.15
C LEU A 388 9.44 15.32 5.59
N LEU A 389 10.10 14.17 5.48
CA LEU A 389 9.54 12.87 5.83
C LEU A 389 9.40 12.70 7.35
N THR A 390 10.33 13.23 8.15
CA THR A 390 10.18 13.29 9.61
C THR A 390 8.92 14.08 9.96
N ARG A 391 8.71 15.23 9.32
CA ARG A 391 7.50 16.01 9.56
C ARG A 391 6.24 15.28 9.09
N ALA A 392 6.30 14.51 8.00
CA ALA A 392 5.19 13.70 7.52
C ALA A 392 4.78 12.64 8.56
N VAL A 393 5.73 11.88 9.11
CA VAL A 393 5.45 10.85 10.14
C VAL A 393 5.08 11.42 11.51
N GLU A 394 5.46 12.66 11.82
CA GLU A 394 4.97 13.39 13.00
C GLU A 394 3.48 13.76 12.86
N LEU A 395 3.05 14.20 11.66
CA LEU A 395 1.66 14.56 11.39
C LEU A 395 0.76 13.34 11.24
N ASP A 396 1.26 12.28 10.61
CA ASP A 396 0.55 11.01 10.46
C ASP A 396 1.51 9.83 10.72
N PRO A 397 1.62 9.37 11.97
CA PRO A 397 2.45 8.22 12.35
C PRO A 397 2.01 6.90 11.69
N GLY A 398 0.80 6.85 11.14
CA GLY A 398 0.24 5.69 10.44
C GLY A 398 0.59 5.65 8.95
N LEU A 399 1.22 6.67 8.39
CA LEU A 399 1.58 6.73 6.98
C LEU A 399 2.82 5.86 6.68
N ALA A 400 2.60 4.54 6.50
CA ALA A 400 3.67 3.55 6.31
C ALA A 400 4.67 3.95 5.22
N ARG A 401 4.19 4.48 4.07
CA ARG A 401 5.05 4.93 2.96
C ARG A 401 6.03 6.04 3.33
N ALA A 402 5.64 6.95 4.22
CA ALA A 402 6.58 7.97 4.69
C ALA A 402 7.71 7.37 5.54
N TRP A 403 7.45 6.28 6.26
CA TRP A 403 8.47 5.53 6.99
C TRP A 403 9.42 4.77 6.05
N VAL A 404 8.92 4.19 4.95
CA VAL A 404 9.74 3.57 3.89
C VAL A 404 10.74 4.58 3.34
N GLU A 405 10.25 5.74 2.90
CA GLU A 405 11.10 6.77 2.30
C GLU A 405 12.04 7.43 3.31
N LEU A 406 11.62 7.55 4.57
CA LEU A 406 12.50 8.02 5.64
C LEU A 406 13.67 7.05 5.88
N SER A 407 13.40 5.73 5.85
CA SER A 407 14.44 4.71 5.89
C SER A 407 15.41 4.86 4.72
N HIS A 408 14.90 5.00 3.51
CA HIS A 408 15.69 5.18 2.30
C HIS A 408 16.53 6.46 2.36
N SER A 409 15.96 7.57 2.83
CA SER A 409 16.69 8.84 2.99
C SER A 409 17.91 8.71 3.91
N HIS A 410 17.74 8.02 5.03
CA HIS A 410 18.86 7.72 5.93
C HIS A 410 19.90 6.82 5.28
N GLY A 411 19.47 5.83 4.46
CA GLY A 411 20.36 4.99 3.66
C GLY A 411 21.22 5.80 2.67
N VAL A 412 20.62 6.76 1.99
CA VAL A 412 21.34 7.68 1.07
C VAL A 412 22.40 8.48 1.83
N LEU A 413 22.09 9.01 3.02
CA LEU A 413 23.04 9.75 3.85
C LEU A 413 24.23 8.89 4.30
N ILE A 414 24.03 7.60 4.59
CA ILE A 414 25.13 6.66 4.85
C ILE A 414 26.08 6.59 3.66
N GLY A 415 25.53 6.53 2.44
CA GLY A 415 26.31 6.51 1.20
C GLY A 415 27.18 7.76 0.99
N PHE A 416 26.76 8.91 1.55
CA PHE A 416 27.55 10.15 1.57
C PHE A 416 28.50 10.28 2.77
N GLY A 417 28.51 9.30 3.69
CA GLY A 417 29.36 9.31 4.89
C GLY A 417 28.86 10.22 6.02
N VAL A 418 27.60 10.64 5.98
CA VAL A 418 26.99 11.49 7.02
C VAL A 418 26.59 10.62 8.21
N ASP A 419 27.23 10.79 9.35
CA ASP A 419 26.92 10.07 10.60
C ASP A 419 26.50 8.60 10.38
N PRO A 420 27.36 7.74 9.77
CA PRO A 420 26.91 6.44 9.26
C PRO A 420 26.23 5.54 10.31
N ASP A 421 26.75 5.54 11.54
CA ASP A 421 26.20 4.69 12.62
C ASP A 421 24.82 5.17 13.07
N LYS A 422 24.65 6.47 13.21
CA LYS A 422 23.36 7.08 13.55
C LYS A 422 22.33 6.85 12.44
N ASN A 423 22.69 7.16 11.20
CA ASN A 423 21.77 6.99 10.07
C ASN A 423 21.42 5.53 9.83
N ARG A 424 22.34 4.59 10.04
CA ARG A 424 22.05 3.14 9.99
C ARG A 424 21.01 2.71 11.03
N ALA A 425 21.11 3.23 12.26
CA ALA A 425 20.13 2.93 13.31
C ALA A 425 18.74 3.52 12.97
N LEU A 426 18.69 4.76 12.48
CA LEU A 426 17.44 5.43 12.10
C LEU A 426 16.77 4.78 10.89
N SER A 427 17.55 4.45 9.85
CA SER A 427 17.07 3.73 8.67
C SER A 427 16.40 2.41 9.06
N ALA A 428 17.06 1.63 9.91
CA ALA A 428 16.53 0.36 10.35
C ALA A 428 15.24 0.48 11.18
N ALA A 429 15.19 1.43 12.11
CA ALA A 429 13.98 1.67 12.91
C ALA A 429 12.79 2.11 12.03
N ALA A 430 13.05 2.94 11.02
CA ALA A 430 12.02 3.39 10.09
C ALA A 430 11.51 2.23 9.19
N ALA A 431 12.42 1.39 8.65
CA ALA A 431 12.04 0.23 7.84
C ALA A 431 11.21 -0.79 8.65
N GLU A 432 11.64 -1.12 9.86
CA GLU A 432 10.90 -2.01 10.76
C GLU A 432 9.50 -1.44 11.07
N ARG A 433 9.41 -0.13 11.33
CA ARG A 433 8.14 0.53 11.57
C ARG A 433 7.21 0.50 10.36
N ALA A 434 7.74 0.66 9.15
CA ALA A 434 6.97 0.57 7.92
C ALA A 434 6.30 -0.80 7.76
N VAL A 435 7.06 -1.89 7.92
CA VAL A 435 6.53 -3.27 7.84
C VAL A 435 5.49 -3.55 8.93
N GLN A 436 5.69 -3.03 10.15
CA GLN A 436 4.70 -3.18 11.24
C GLN A 436 3.38 -2.46 10.94
N LEU A 437 3.43 -1.31 10.28
CA LEU A 437 2.25 -0.50 9.94
C LEU A 437 1.46 -1.10 8.78
N ASP A 438 2.16 -1.61 7.78
CA ASP A 438 1.54 -2.25 6.62
C ASP A 438 2.32 -3.52 6.19
N PRO A 439 1.98 -4.67 6.76
CA PRO A 439 2.60 -5.95 6.39
C PRO A 439 2.28 -6.43 4.97
N SER A 440 1.41 -5.73 4.25
CA SER A 440 1.09 -6.01 2.84
C SER A 440 1.85 -5.11 1.85
N ASP A 441 2.61 -4.14 2.33
CA ASP A 441 3.45 -3.27 1.50
C ASP A 441 4.73 -4.01 1.06
N ALA A 442 4.76 -4.43 -0.19
CA ALA A 442 5.89 -5.17 -0.76
C ALA A 442 7.21 -4.37 -0.73
N GLU A 443 7.16 -3.06 -0.93
CA GLU A 443 8.35 -2.21 -0.93
C GLU A 443 8.89 -2.01 0.50
N ALA A 444 8.02 -1.93 1.50
CA ALA A 444 8.45 -1.92 2.90
C ALA A 444 9.28 -3.16 3.25
N HIS A 445 8.82 -4.36 2.82
CA HIS A 445 9.58 -5.60 2.97
C HIS A 445 10.91 -5.56 2.20
N ALA A 446 10.93 -5.06 0.96
CA ALA A 446 12.15 -4.97 0.15
C ALA A 446 13.19 -4.03 0.77
N VAL A 447 12.78 -2.84 1.26
CA VAL A 447 13.66 -1.90 1.95
C VAL A 447 14.17 -2.50 3.26
N TYR A 448 13.30 -3.16 4.05
CA TYR A 448 13.73 -3.82 5.28
C TYR A 448 14.72 -4.97 5.01
N ALA A 449 14.49 -5.75 3.95
CA ALA A 449 15.42 -6.78 3.50
C ALA A 449 16.81 -6.24 3.17
N THR A 450 16.88 -5.09 2.46
CA THR A 450 18.16 -4.42 2.17
C THR A 450 18.90 -4.07 3.46
N ILE A 451 18.22 -3.50 4.45
CA ILE A 451 18.81 -3.16 5.77
C ILE A 451 19.31 -4.40 6.51
N LEU A 452 18.57 -5.52 6.46
CA LEU A 452 19.01 -6.79 7.05
C LEU A 452 20.25 -7.34 6.36
N GLY A 453 20.31 -7.24 5.03
CA GLY A 453 21.49 -7.60 4.23
C GLY A 453 22.73 -6.80 4.63
N ASP A 454 22.62 -5.49 4.79
CA ASP A 454 23.70 -4.59 5.24
C ASP A 454 24.19 -4.91 6.67
N ARG A 455 23.35 -5.55 7.49
CA ARG A 455 23.71 -6.04 8.83
C ARG A 455 24.32 -7.44 8.83
N GLY A 456 24.39 -8.11 7.67
CA GLY A 456 24.84 -9.49 7.55
C GLY A 456 23.80 -10.54 7.96
N GLU A 457 22.53 -10.13 8.13
CA GLU A 457 21.40 -11.02 8.49
C GLU A 457 20.78 -11.64 7.22
N PHE A 458 21.61 -12.31 6.40
CA PHE A 458 21.29 -12.74 5.04
C PHE A 458 20.05 -13.64 4.92
N GLU A 459 19.85 -14.57 5.84
CA GLU A 459 18.67 -15.45 5.82
C GLU A 459 17.36 -14.68 6.05
N ARG A 460 17.38 -13.71 6.95
CA ARG A 460 16.23 -12.85 7.19
C ARG A 460 15.99 -11.92 6.03
N ALA A 461 17.04 -11.33 5.45
CA ALA A 461 16.95 -10.50 4.25
C ALA A 461 16.30 -11.28 3.11
N LYS A 462 16.73 -12.53 2.88
CA LYS A 462 16.13 -13.40 1.87
C LYS A 462 14.63 -13.64 2.13
N ALA A 463 14.23 -13.93 3.36
CA ALA A 463 12.84 -14.18 3.72
C ALA A 463 11.94 -12.95 3.46
N GLU A 464 12.44 -11.75 3.77
CA GLU A 464 11.75 -10.50 3.51
C GLU A 464 11.64 -10.21 2.00
N PHE A 465 12.72 -10.45 1.22
CA PHE A 465 12.65 -10.35 -0.24
C PHE A 465 11.71 -11.38 -0.87
N ASP A 466 11.69 -12.63 -0.39
CA ASP A 466 10.73 -13.64 -0.85
C ASP A 466 9.28 -13.20 -0.55
N THR A 467 9.06 -12.50 0.56
CA THR A 467 7.76 -11.91 0.89
C THR A 467 7.41 -10.76 -0.04
N ALA A 468 8.33 -9.83 -0.26
CA ALA A 468 8.13 -8.70 -1.18
C ALA A 468 7.79 -9.16 -2.61
N LEU A 469 8.56 -10.12 -3.15
CA LEU A 469 8.35 -10.67 -4.49
C LEU A 469 7.05 -11.48 -4.61
N ARG A 470 6.57 -12.10 -3.53
CA ARG A 470 5.28 -12.78 -3.50
C ARG A 470 4.12 -11.80 -3.47
N LEU A 471 4.25 -10.69 -2.73
CA LEU A 471 3.23 -9.66 -2.64
C LEU A 471 3.10 -8.87 -3.95
N ALA A 472 4.22 -8.54 -4.60
CA ALA A 472 4.23 -7.73 -5.82
C ALA A 472 5.32 -8.19 -6.81
N PRO A 473 5.13 -9.31 -7.53
CA PRO A 473 6.16 -9.92 -8.40
C PRO A 473 6.49 -9.09 -9.66
N GLY A 474 5.65 -8.12 -9.99
CA GLY A 474 5.80 -7.21 -11.14
C GLY A 474 6.10 -5.76 -10.76
N GLN A 475 6.22 -5.42 -9.48
CA GLN A 475 6.52 -4.05 -9.05
C GLN A 475 8.00 -3.72 -9.28
N PHE A 476 8.23 -2.65 -10.02
CA PHE A 476 9.57 -2.25 -10.46
C PHE A 476 10.52 -1.95 -9.29
N GLU A 477 10.06 -1.24 -8.27
CA GLU A 477 10.85 -0.87 -7.10
C GLU A 477 11.30 -2.11 -6.32
N VAL A 478 10.40 -3.04 -6.07
CA VAL A 478 10.68 -4.32 -5.39
C VAL A 478 11.73 -5.12 -6.15
N LEU A 479 11.57 -5.25 -7.47
CA LEU A 479 12.55 -5.92 -8.32
C LEU A 479 13.90 -5.22 -8.27
N THR A 480 13.94 -3.89 -8.27
CA THR A 480 15.19 -3.12 -8.25
C THR A 480 15.95 -3.29 -6.94
N PHE A 481 15.28 -3.26 -5.78
CA PHE A 481 15.90 -3.56 -4.49
C PHE A 481 16.41 -5.01 -4.43
N TYR A 482 15.62 -5.96 -4.94
CA TYR A 482 16.07 -7.35 -5.01
C TYR A 482 17.29 -7.53 -5.93
N ILE A 483 17.34 -6.86 -7.09
CA ILE A 483 18.47 -6.87 -8.02
C ILE A 483 19.74 -6.33 -7.34
N ASP A 484 19.65 -5.24 -6.57
CA ASP A 484 20.78 -4.67 -5.84
C ASP A 484 21.37 -5.70 -4.87
N TRP A 485 20.51 -6.32 -4.06
CA TRP A 485 20.91 -7.36 -3.12
C TRP A 485 21.43 -8.63 -3.84
N ALA A 486 20.73 -9.11 -4.87
CA ALA A 486 21.10 -10.31 -5.62
C ALA A 486 22.39 -10.15 -6.40
N SER A 487 22.74 -8.91 -6.81
CA SER A 487 24.03 -8.61 -7.46
C SER A 487 25.22 -9.02 -6.58
N THR A 488 25.03 -9.08 -5.27
CA THR A 488 26.06 -9.50 -4.30
C THR A 488 25.97 -11.00 -3.95
N SER A 489 24.98 -11.74 -4.46
CA SER A 489 24.71 -13.15 -4.08
C SER A 489 25.51 -14.19 -4.88
N GLY A 490 26.20 -13.79 -5.96
CA GLY A 490 27.02 -14.69 -6.76
C GLY A 490 26.30 -15.34 -7.97
N GLU A 491 25.11 -14.87 -8.34
CA GLU A 491 24.34 -15.32 -9.52
C GLU A 491 24.20 -14.19 -10.57
N PRO A 492 25.31 -13.70 -11.17
CA PRO A 492 25.29 -12.48 -11.99
C PRO A 492 24.44 -12.59 -13.27
N GLU A 493 24.42 -13.76 -13.95
CA GLU A 493 23.64 -13.98 -15.17
C GLU A 493 22.15 -13.86 -14.88
N ARG A 494 21.67 -14.53 -13.82
CA ARG A 494 20.27 -14.46 -13.36
C ARG A 494 19.88 -13.04 -12.95
N THR A 495 20.79 -12.33 -12.30
CA THR A 495 20.56 -10.94 -11.88
C THR A 495 20.41 -10.04 -13.11
N ALA A 496 21.21 -10.24 -14.16
CA ALA A 496 21.08 -9.49 -15.41
C ALA A 496 19.76 -9.79 -16.15
N GLU A 497 19.25 -11.01 -16.10
CA GLU A 497 17.90 -11.35 -16.63
C GLU A 497 16.79 -10.62 -15.86
N LEU A 498 16.93 -10.48 -14.55
CA LEU A 498 15.99 -9.70 -13.74
C LEU A 498 16.03 -8.21 -14.10
N VAL A 499 17.21 -7.67 -14.46
CA VAL A 499 17.31 -6.30 -14.97
C VAL A 499 16.57 -6.17 -16.30
N ASP A 500 16.72 -7.14 -17.23
CA ASP A 500 15.97 -7.12 -18.50
C ASP A 500 14.45 -7.09 -18.23
N LYS A 501 13.97 -7.90 -17.28
CA LYS A 501 12.57 -7.87 -16.83
C LYS A 501 12.18 -6.51 -16.25
N ALA A 502 12.96 -5.95 -15.31
CA ALA A 502 12.67 -4.66 -14.70
C ALA A 502 12.61 -3.53 -15.73
N VAL A 503 13.55 -3.50 -16.68
CA VAL A 503 13.57 -2.53 -17.79
C VAL A 503 12.35 -2.67 -18.70
N SER A 504 11.89 -3.91 -18.95
CA SER A 504 10.69 -4.14 -19.75
C SER A 504 9.41 -3.66 -19.05
N LEU A 505 9.33 -3.82 -17.73
CA LEU A 505 8.19 -3.39 -16.92
C LEU A 505 8.11 -1.86 -16.79
N ASN A 506 9.25 -1.18 -16.70
CA ASN A 506 9.31 0.27 -16.64
C ASN A 506 10.41 0.82 -17.55
N PRO A 507 10.17 1.00 -18.85
CA PRO A 507 11.17 1.56 -19.78
C PRO A 507 11.61 2.99 -19.43
N GLY A 508 10.75 3.72 -18.71
CA GLY A 508 10.99 5.07 -18.21
C GLY A 508 11.59 5.14 -16.81
N PHE A 509 12.23 4.07 -16.35
CA PHE A 509 12.71 3.93 -14.97
C PHE A 509 13.59 5.10 -14.49
N PRO A 510 13.57 5.41 -13.18
CA PRO A 510 14.29 6.54 -12.61
C PRO A 510 15.81 6.34 -12.65
N MET A 511 16.54 7.47 -12.58
CA MET A 511 18.01 7.50 -12.75
C MET A 511 18.74 6.69 -11.67
N TRP A 512 18.21 6.61 -10.45
CA TRP A 512 18.85 5.87 -9.37
C TRP A 512 18.98 4.37 -9.66
N SER A 513 17.99 3.76 -10.32
CA SER A 513 18.02 2.34 -10.70
C SER A 513 19.04 2.03 -11.80
N ALA A 514 19.36 3.00 -12.67
CA ALA A 514 20.42 2.84 -13.67
C ALA A 514 21.79 2.53 -13.04
N ARG A 515 22.05 3.01 -11.83
CA ARG A 515 23.27 2.69 -11.07
C ARG A 515 23.35 1.22 -10.68
N ILE A 516 22.23 0.68 -10.20
CA ILE A 516 22.08 -0.73 -9.81
C ILE A 516 22.20 -1.63 -11.06
N PHE A 517 21.50 -1.27 -12.11
CA PHE A 517 21.51 -2.04 -13.37
C PHE A 517 22.87 -2.05 -14.04
N THR A 518 23.63 -0.95 -13.95
CA THR A 518 25.02 -0.91 -14.39
C THR A 518 25.86 -1.97 -13.68
N HIS A 519 25.72 -2.07 -12.35
CA HIS A 519 26.45 -3.04 -11.55
C HIS A 519 26.09 -4.47 -11.92
N ALA A 520 24.79 -4.78 -11.98
CA ALA A 520 24.32 -6.11 -12.33
C ALA A 520 24.82 -6.56 -13.72
N TYR A 521 24.67 -5.73 -14.75
CA TYR A 521 25.17 -6.05 -16.10
C TYR A 521 26.69 -6.17 -16.15
N PHE A 522 27.41 -5.30 -15.45
CA PHE A 522 28.89 -5.37 -15.40
C PHE A 522 29.34 -6.70 -14.79
N MET A 523 28.72 -7.12 -13.67
CA MET A 523 29.04 -8.39 -13.01
C MET A 523 28.69 -9.60 -13.85
N ALA A 524 27.68 -9.51 -14.71
CA ALA A 524 27.33 -10.56 -15.69
C ALA A 524 28.20 -10.54 -16.97
N GLY A 525 29.15 -9.60 -17.10
CA GLY A 525 29.97 -9.46 -18.32
C GLY A 525 29.22 -8.86 -19.51
N ARG A 526 28.00 -8.35 -19.30
CA ARG A 526 27.18 -7.65 -20.31
C ARG A 526 27.61 -6.17 -20.42
N TYR A 527 28.81 -5.94 -20.95
CA TYR A 527 29.48 -4.65 -20.89
C TYR A 527 28.81 -3.56 -21.72
N GLU A 528 28.26 -3.88 -22.92
CA GLU A 528 27.47 -2.94 -23.70
C GLU A 528 26.24 -2.46 -22.96
N ASP A 529 25.56 -3.37 -22.28
CA ASP A 529 24.37 -3.07 -21.49
C ASP A 529 24.73 -2.20 -20.28
N ALA A 530 25.83 -2.50 -19.60
CA ALA A 530 26.35 -1.68 -18.51
C ALA A 530 26.67 -0.24 -18.97
N LEU A 531 27.32 -0.09 -20.13
CA LEU A 531 27.61 1.23 -20.71
C LEU A 531 26.35 1.97 -21.14
N ARG A 532 25.32 1.25 -21.64
CA ARG A 532 24.02 1.83 -21.98
C ARG A 532 23.32 2.37 -20.73
N MET A 533 23.37 1.67 -19.60
CA MET A 533 22.80 2.14 -18.32
C MET A 533 23.58 3.36 -17.82
N LEU A 534 24.90 3.35 -17.86
CA LEU A 534 25.75 4.50 -17.52
C LEU A 534 25.45 5.73 -18.39
N GLY A 535 25.10 5.53 -19.64
CA GLY A 535 24.71 6.60 -20.57
C GLY A 535 23.44 7.35 -20.18
N ARG A 536 22.63 6.80 -19.26
CA ARG A 536 21.46 7.50 -18.67
C ARG A 536 21.84 8.42 -17.51
N LEU A 537 23.04 8.28 -16.97
CA LEU A 537 23.58 9.11 -15.91
C LEU A 537 24.49 10.19 -16.51
N THR A 538 24.53 11.37 -15.91
CA THR A 538 25.58 12.33 -16.23
C THR A 538 26.88 11.94 -15.51
N PRO A 539 28.07 12.19 -16.07
CA PRO A 539 29.34 11.86 -15.42
C PRO A 539 29.52 12.45 -14.03
N GLU A 540 28.87 13.59 -13.76
CA GLU A 540 28.87 14.25 -12.44
C GLU A 540 28.20 13.39 -11.37
N ASN A 541 27.26 12.55 -11.78
CA ASN A 541 26.49 11.63 -10.91
C ASN A 541 27.13 10.23 -10.78
N TYR A 542 28.32 10.02 -11.38
CA TYR A 542 29.03 8.76 -11.23
C TYR A 542 29.70 8.67 -9.85
N ALA A 543 29.37 7.63 -9.08
CA ALA A 543 30.15 7.23 -7.92
C ALA A 543 31.48 6.56 -8.35
N ARG A 544 32.44 6.40 -7.43
CA ARG A 544 33.76 5.76 -7.69
C ARG A 544 33.62 4.44 -8.47
N LYS A 545 32.72 3.55 -8.02
CA LYS A 545 32.49 2.24 -8.67
C LYS A 545 32.04 2.34 -10.13
N HIS A 546 31.24 3.34 -10.47
CA HIS A 546 30.76 3.52 -11.84
C HIS A 546 31.86 3.91 -12.82
N TRP A 547 32.85 4.69 -12.37
CA TRP A 547 34.03 5.00 -13.16
C TRP A 547 34.90 3.77 -13.41
N VAL A 548 35.09 2.92 -12.38
CA VAL A 548 35.79 1.64 -12.51
C VAL A 548 35.06 0.72 -13.50
N MET A 549 33.75 0.57 -13.36
CA MET A 549 32.93 -0.24 -14.27
C MET A 549 32.94 0.30 -15.70
N ARG A 550 32.88 1.63 -15.89
CA ARG A 550 32.96 2.24 -17.21
C ARG A 550 34.28 1.93 -17.89
N SER A 551 35.40 2.18 -17.22
CA SER A 551 36.72 1.93 -17.78
C SER A 551 36.95 0.45 -18.05
N GLY A 552 36.51 -0.44 -17.13
CA GLY A 552 36.61 -1.89 -17.30
C GLY A 552 35.76 -2.42 -18.45
N ALA A 553 34.52 -1.95 -18.57
CA ALA A 553 33.62 -2.34 -19.67
C ALA A 553 34.19 -1.91 -21.03
N LEU A 554 34.71 -0.67 -21.13
CA LEU A 554 35.35 -0.17 -22.34
C LEU A 554 36.59 -1.01 -22.72
N ALA A 555 37.42 -1.36 -21.73
CA ALA A 555 38.59 -2.20 -21.96
C ALA A 555 38.22 -3.62 -22.41
N ALA A 556 37.24 -4.24 -21.77
CA ALA A 556 36.73 -5.55 -22.11
C ALA A 556 36.16 -5.61 -23.55
N LEU A 557 35.60 -4.50 -24.02
CA LEU A 557 35.09 -4.33 -25.39
C LEU A 557 36.18 -3.93 -26.42
N GLY A 558 37.46 -3.89 -26.02
CA GLY A 558 38.57 -3.50 -26.88
C GLY A 558 38.66 -1.98 -27.15
N ARG A 559 37.84 -1.15 -26.48
CA ARG A 559 37.81 0.31 -26.62
C ARG A 559 38.87 0.97 -25.73
N THR A 560 40.14 0.56 -25.95
CA THR A 560 41.26 0.88 -25.03
C THR A 560 41.51 2.37 -24.82
N GLU A 561 41.43 3.18 -25.87
CA GLU A 561 41.69 4.64 -25.74
C GLU A 561 40.58 5.32 -24.94
N GLU A 562 39.33 4.89 -25.12
CA GLU A 562 38.22 5.42 -24.33
C GLU A 562 38.31 4.97 -22.85
N ALA A 563 38.80 3.75 -22.59
CA ALA A 563 39.07 3.27 -21.24
C ALA A 563 40.12 4.14 -20.53
N LYS A 564 41.22 4.50 -21.20
CA LYS A 564 42.26 5.38 -20.67
C LYS A 564 41.72 6.79 -20.35
N VAL A 565 40.87 7.34 -21.22
CA VAL A 565 40.18 8.61 -20.95
C VAL A 565 39.29 8.48 -19.71
N ALA A 566 38.51 7.42 -19.59
CA ALA A 566 37.66 7.19 -18.45
C ALA A 566 38.43 7.05 -17.13
N VAL A 567 39.62 6.42 -17.13
CA VAL A 567 40.53 6.37 -15.97
C VAL A 567 41.05 7.78 -15.62
N THR A 568 41.47 8.55 -16.62
CA THR A 568 41.93 9.91 -16.41
C THR A 568 40.86 10.81 -15.80
N ASP A 569 39.62 10.71 -16.28
CA ASP A 569 38.48 11.47 -15.76
C ASP A 569 38.12 11.01 -14.34
N ALA A 570 38.19 9.71 -14.08
CA ALA A 570 37.99 9.15 -12.74
C ALA A 570 38.99 9.71 -11.73
N LEU A 571 40.29 9.71 -12.08
CA LEU A 571 41.38 10.22 -11.23
C LEU A 571 41.32 11.74 -11.06
N ARG A 572 40.84 12.47 -12.06
CA ARG A 572 40.58 13.92 -11.92
C ARG A 572 39.47 14.18 -10.90
N ARG A 573 38.43 13.38 -10.92
CA ARG A 573 37.25 13.50 -10.01
C ARG A 573 37.56 12.97 -8.61
N PHE A 574 38.31 11.89 -8.53
CA PHE A 574 38.69 11.17 -7.31
C PHE A 574 40.20 10.94 -7.29
N PRO A 575 41.00 11.98 -6.91
CA PRO A 575 42.47 11.93 -7.00
C PRO A 575 43.12 10.83 -6.16
N ASN A 576 42.42 10.33 -5.16
CA ASN A 576 42.87 9.25 -4.27
C ASN A 576 42.31 7.85 -4.66
N LEU A 577 41.62 7.75 -5.82
CA LEU A 577 41.08 6.46 -6.25
C LEU A 577 42.24 5.50 -6.60
N SER A 578 42.40 4.46 -5.81
CA SER A 578 43.42 3.42 -5.94
C SER A 578 42.78 2.04 -5.70
N VAL A 579 43.47 0.99 -6.14
CA VAL A 579 43.03 -0.40 -5.89
C VAL A 579 42.93 -0.65 -4.40
N GLU A 580 43.97 -0.35 -3.62
CA GLU A 580 44.03 -0.56 -2.17
C GLU A 580 42.95 0.27 -1.43
N GLY A 581 42.71 1.53 -1.81
CA GLY A 581 41.63 2.33 -1.26
C GLY A 581 40.26 1.77 -1.62
N PHE A 582 40.08 1.26 -2.84
CA PHE A 582 38.82 0.73 -3.31
C PHE A 582 38.42 -0.57 -2.59
N VAL A 583 39.36 -1.49 -2.32
CA VAL A 583 39.07 -2.75 -1.62
C VAL A 583 38.61 -2.54 -0.18
N ASN A 584 38.88 -1.38 0.38
CA ASN A 584 38.45 -1.02 1.73
C ASN A 584 37.05 -0.39 1.79
N ILE A 585 36.40 -0.17 0.64
CA ILE A 585 35.02 0.31 0.61
C ILE A 585 34.09 -0.83 1.08
N PRO A 586 33.24 -0.62 2.11
CA PRO A 586 32.29 -1.61 2.54
C PRO A 586 31.21 -1.90 1.48
N GLY A 587 30.57 -3.07 1.56
CA GLY A 587 29.41 -3.43 0.71
C GLY A 587 29.74 -4.29 -0.52
N PHE A 588 30.99 -4.74 -0.70
CA PHE A 588 31.35 -5.70 -1.73
C PHE A 588 31.57 -7.11 -1.12
N ASN A 589 31.02 -8.14 -1.75
CA ASN A 589 31.42 -9.51 -1.45
C ASN A 589 32.82 -9.81 -2.01
N GLU A 590 33.40 -10.95 -1.67
CA GLU A 590 34.77 -11.28 -2.07
C GLU A 590 34.92 -11.45 -3.58
N ALA A 591 33.96 -12.05 -4.27
CA ALA A 591 34.00 -12.26 -5.72
C ALA A 591 33.91 -10.92 -6.50
N GLU A 592 33.04 -10.03 -6.06
CA GLU A 592 32.92 -8.66 -6.63
C GLU A 592 34.21 -7.88 -6.41
N ARG A 593 34.71 -7.91 -5.19
CA ARG A 593 35.95 -7.23 -4.80
C ARG A 593 37.10 -7.69 -5.68
N GLN A 594 37.30 -8.98 -5.85
CA GLN A 594 38.33 -9.55 -6.69
C GLN A 594 38.21 -9.11 -8.14
N ARG A 595 36.99 -9.18 -8.70
CA ARG A 595 36.72 -8.76 -10.08
C ARG A 595 36.99 -7.27 -10.30
N LEU A 596 36.62 -6.41 -9.36
CA LEU A 596 36.84 -4.97 -9.46
C LEU A 596 38.34 -4.64 -9.31
N ILE A 597 39.07 -5.32 -8.44
CA ILE A 597 40.54 -5.23 -8.31
C ILE A 597 41.21 -5.58 -9.66
N GLU A 598 40.86 -6.72 -10.22
CA GLU A 598 41.41 -7.16 -11.51
C GLU A 598 41.08 -6.15 -12.62
N THR A 599 39.86 -5.65 -12.65
CA THR A 599 39.43 -4.60 -13.58
C THR A 599 40.27 -3.33 -13.42
N MET A 600 40.44 -2.85 -12.19
CA MET A 600 41.20 -1.61 -11.91
C MET A 600 42.67 -1.73 -12.35
N ARG A 601 43.29 -2.89 -12.08
CA ARG A 601 44.66 -3.18 -12.51
C ARG A 601 44.77 -3.26 -14.04
N LEU A 602 43.84 -3.95 -14.67
CA LEU A 602 43.81 -4.10 -16.13
C LEU A 602 43.77 -2.74 -16.85
N VAL A 603 43.00 -1.80 -16.33
CA VAL A 603 42.85 -0.47 -16.96
C VAL A 603 43.86 0.58 -16.47
N GLY A 604 44.71 0.24 -15.48
CA GLY A 604 45.83 1.07 -15.03
C GLY A 604 45.50 2.11 -13.95
N PHE A 605 44.58 1.80 -13.03
CA PHE A 605 44.44 2.58 -11.80
C PHE A 605 45.67 2.39 -10.89
N PRO A 606 46.03 3.35 -10.04
CA PRO A 606 47.10 3.20 -9.04
C PRO A 606 46.79 2.04 -8.08
N ASP A 607 47.80 1.20 -7.78
CA ASP A 607 47.62 0.08 -6.86
C ASP A 607 47.51 0.54 -5.41
N CYS A 608 48.38 1.46 -4.93
CA CYS A 608 48.48 1.77 -3.51
C CYS A 608 47.72 3.05 -3.12
N ALA A 609 47.04 2.98 -1.98
CA ALA A 609 46.40 4.12 -1.34
C ALA A 609 47.43 5.00 -0.61
N LYS A 610 47.16 6.29 -0.48
CA LYS A 610 47.94 7.18 0.36
C LYS A 610 47.71 6.84 1.84
N ALA A 611 48.74 7.03 2.66
CA ALA A 611 48.66 6.74 4.09
C ALA A 611 47.53 7.49 4.82
N GLU A 612 47.25 8.73 4.38
CA GLU A 612 46.17 9.57 4.91
C GLU A 612 44.78 8.98 4.67
N GLU A 613 44.57 8.32 3.52
CA GLU A 613 43.29 7.68 3.16
C GLU A 613 43.01 6.45 4.01
N LEU A 614 44.06 5.69 4.32
CA LEU A 614 43.91 4.46 5.14
C LEU A 614 43.84 4.76 6.66
N ALA A 615 44.28 5.94 7.09
CA ALA A 615 44.29 6.32 8.52
C ALA A 615 42.87 6.43 9.12
N GLU A 616 41.86 6.71 8.29
CA GLU A 616 40.46 6.80 8.70
C GLU A 616 39.78 5.41 8.86
N ILE A 617 40.43 4.34 8.37
CA ILE A 617 39.88 2.98 8.36
C ILE A 617 40.42 2.21 9.56
N LYS A 618 39.56 1.74 10.46
CA LYS A 618 39.95 1.08 11.73
C LYS A 618 40.85 -0.15 11.54
N ARG A 619 40.73 -0.88 10.42
CA ARG A 619 41.55 -2.06 10.09
C ARG A 619 41.64 -2.16 8.57
N PRO A 620 42.47 -1.35 7.91
CA PRO A 620 42.56 -1.37 6.46
C PRO A 620 43.17 -2.70 5.97
N LEU A 621 42.56 -3.25 4.92
CA LEU A 621 43.17 -4.34 4.16
C LEU A 621 44.33 -3.74 3.37
N ARG A 622 45.57 -4.23 3.61
CA ARG A 622 46.75 -3.81 2.88
C ARG A 622 47.05 -4.79 1.74
N LEU A 623 47.27 -4.27 0.56
CA LEU A 623 47.74 -5.09 -0.54
C LEU A 623 49.23 -5.45 -0.32
N PRO A 624 49.67 -6.69 -0.64
CA PRO A 624 51.06 -7.12 -0.41
C PRO A 624 52.08 -6.18 -1.04
N GLU A 625 51.82 -5.70 -2.22
CA GLU A 625 52.66 -4.79 -2.99
C GLU A 625 52.75 -3.36 -2.39
N CYS A 626 51.77 -3.00 -1.57
CA CYS A 626 51.70 -1.67 -0.94
C CYS A 626 52.17 -1.69 0.55
N ALA A 627 52.37 -2.87 1.10
CA ALA A 627 52.76 -3.00 2.53
C ALA A 627 54.19 -2.46 2.85
N THR A 628 54.99 -2.21 1.82
CA THR A 628 56.38 -1.76 1.96
C THR A 628 56.57 -0.26 1.60
N GLN A 629 55.52 0.42 1.22
CA GLN A 629 55.46 1.86 1.03
C GLN A 629 54.76 2.52 2.23
#